data_04c457a42a471a37ea95260f1d098905
#
_entry.id   04c457a42a471a37ea95260f1d098905
#
_cell.length_a   1.000
_cell.length_b   1.000
_cell.length_c   1.000
_cell.angle_alpha   90.00
_cell.angle_beta   90.00
_cell.angle_gamma   90.00
#
_symmetry.space_group_name_H-M   'P 1'
#
loop_
_entity.id
_entity.type
_entity.pdbx_description
1 polymer ?
#
loop_
_entity_poly.entity_id
_entity_poly.type
_entity_poly.pdbx_seq_one_letter_code
_entity_poly.pdbx_strand_id
1 'polypeptide(L)'
;NDAIFYRDVNYVIYIPKDFGKNLLDGKNPSLEYKSCGDEYSSYAQMMVEKYIKTVLIYKDYYSGAELISKVNKVVDKDTKVYMKTTLDTSKLSSMTQYFNILNYALLAGCVYCISMILASLNDETVRKRTIISSFNYKKYNRIVLLSNSIVIFAMWILYMILALILFKDLMFSSNGLGYVINSFVFTICSLTIGFLIGNITQNKNAIGGIVNVIALGTSFLCGCFVPFEYMPDYVLKIAHILPTYYYVANNQLIKTMEVFNFESIKPLLINGAVIVISSFIFVAVTNYVSKRKQIIN
;
A
#
# COMPACT_ATOMS: atom_id res chain seq x y z
N ASN A 1 -34.36 0.11 -11.84
CA ASN A 1 -33.48 0.29 -10.68
C ASN A 1 -32.96 -1.04 -10.15
N ASP A 2 -33.78 -2.11 -10.20
CA ASP A 2 -33.44 -3.39 -9.61
C ASP A 2 -32.32 -4.10 -10.37
N ALA A 3 -32.31 -4.05 -11.71
CA ALA A 3 -31.26 -4.68 -12.52
C ALA A 3 -29.85 -4.11 -12.26
N ILE A 4 -29.73 -2.81 -11.96
CA ILE A 4 -28.43 -2.22 -11.55
C ILE A 4 -28.09 -2.61 -10.11
N PHE A 5 -29.07 -2.65 -9.22
CA PHE A 5 -28.86 -3.04 -7.82
C PHE A 5 -28.40 -4.50 -7.69
N TYR A 6 -29.02 -5.41 -8.46
CA TYR A 6 -28.62 -6.82 -8.50
C TYR A 6 -27.42 -7.11 -9.42
N ARG A 7 -26.87 -6.06 -10.08
CA ARG A 7 -25.74 -6.17 -11.03
C ARG A 7 -26.02 -7.05 -12.26
N ASP A 8 -27.29 -7.18 -12.63
CA ASP A 8 -27.66 -7.84 -13.89
C ASP A 8 -27.24 -7.01 -15.10
N VAL A 9 -27.14 -5.67 -14.91
CA VAL A 9 -26.70 -4.70 -15.90
C VAL A 9 -25.80 -3.66 -15.23
N ASN A 10 -24.65 -3.36 -15.82
CA ASN A 10 -23.67 -2.43 -15.24
C ASN A 10 -23.91 -0.97 -15.63
N TYR A 11 -24.59 -0.75 -16.78
CA TYR A 11 -24.81 0.58 -17.32
C TYR A 11 -26.14 0.66 -18.06
N VAL A 12 -26.95 1.69 -17.81
CA VAL A 12 -28.23 1.93 -18.46
C VAL A 12 -28.28 3.36 -18.94
N ILE A 13 -28.58 3.54 -20.22
CA ILE A 13 -28.75 4.86 -20.84
C ILE A 13 -30.22 5.06 -21.17
N TYR A 14 -30.73 6.22 -20.82
CA TYR A 14 -32.04 6.70 -21.27
C TYR A 14 -31.85 7.64 -22.46
N ILE A 15 -32.32 7.21 -23.63
CA ILE A 15 -32.26 8.02 -24.87
C ILE A 15 -33.63 8.68 -25.08
N PRO A 16 -33.73 10.01 -24.96
CA PRO A 16 -34.99 10.71 -25.17
C PRO A 16 -35.53 10.57 -26.62
N LYS A 17 -36.83 10.68 -26.76
CA LYS A 17 -37.45 10.73 -28.10
C LYS A 17 -36.86 11.91 -28.87
N ASP A 18 -36.60 11.69 -30.18
CA ASP A 18 -35.98 12.69 -31.08
C ASP A 18 -34.52 13.10 -30.72
N PHE A 19 -33.80 12.33 -29.86
CA PHE A 19 -32.41 12.61 -29.49
C PHE A 19 -31.51 12.77 -30.72
N GLY A 20 -31.58 11.83 -31.69
CA GLY A 20 -30.76 11.86 -32.90
C GLY A 20 -31.03 13.09 -33.75
N LYS A 21 -32.31 13.48 -33.93
CA LYS A 21 -32.70 14.68 -34.67
C LYS A 21 -32.18 15.95 -34.03
N ASN A 22 -32.36 16.08 -32.69
CA ASN A 22 -31.86 17.23 -31.93
C ASN A 22 -30.33 17.33 -31.98
N LEU A 23 -29.61 16.19 -31.94
CA LEU A 23 -28.15 16.15 -32.03
C LEU A 23 -27.66 16.62 -33.40
N LEU A 24 -28.33 16.21 -34.49
CA LEU A 24 -27.99 16.64 -35.84
C LEU A 24 -28.33 18.13 -36.08
N ASP A 25 -29.41 18.62 -35.49
CA ASP A 25 -29.85 20.02 -35.58
C ASP A 25 -28.94 20.97 -34.71
N GLY A 26 -27.90 20.44 -34.07
CA GLY A 26 -26.97 21.25 -33.25
C GLY A 26 -27.47 21.62 -31.86
N LYS A 27 -28.61 21.11 -31.45
CA LYS A 27 -29.11 21.18 -30.08
C LYS A 27 -28.36 20.13 -29.29
N ASN A 28 -27.64 20.49 -28.23
CA ASN A 28 -26.92 19.52 -27.39
C ASN A 28 -27.90 18.80 -26.43
N PRO A 29 -28.58 17.72 -26.86
CA PRO A 29 -29.47 17.01 -25.96
C PRO A 29 -28.67 16.27 -24.88
N SER A 30 -29.13 16.39 -23.64
CA SER A 30 -28.53 15.62 -22.52
C SER A 30 -28.97 14.16 -22.57
N LEU A 31 -28.03 13.26 -22.28
CA LEU A 31 -28.33 11.86 -22.02
C LEU A 31 -28.31 11.62 -20.50
N GLU A 32 -29.36 10.97 -20.02
CA GLU A 32 -29.39 10.48 -18.66
C GLU A 32 -28.87 9.06 -18.60
N TYR A 33 -28.01 8.76 -17.63
CA TYR A 33 -27.50 7.42 -17.43
C TYR A 33 -27.49 7.02 -15.96
N LYS A 34 -27.53 5.72 -15.72
CA LYS A 34 -27.30 5.11 -14.41
C LYS A 34 -26.21 4.08 -14.53
N SER A 35 -25.30 4.06 -13.59
CA SER A 35 -24.11 3.23 -13.61
C SER A 35 -23.88 2.57 -12.25
N CYS A 36 -23.25 1.39 -12.24
CA CYS A 36 -22.77 0.73 -11.02
C CYS A 36 -21.49 1.35 -10.48
N GLY A 37 -20.83 2.27 -11.22
CA GLY A 37 -19.56 2.87 -10.84
C GLY A 37 -18.36 1.94 -10.97
N ASP A 38 -18.48 0.84 -11.70
CA ASP A 38 -17.41 -0.11 -11.97
C ASP A 38 -16.64 0.22 -13.26
N GLU A 39 -15.57 -0.55 -13.52
CA GLU A 39 -14.73 -0.39 -14.71
C GLU A 39 -15.52 -0.56 -16.02
N TYR A 40 -16.44 -1.53 -16.05
CA TYR A 40 -17.26 -1.80 -17.23
C TYR A 40 -18.23 -0.66 -17.54
N SER A 41 -18.84 -0.07 -16.50
CA SER A 41 -19.75 1.07 -16.68
C SER A 41 -18.99 2.33 -17.11
N SER A 42 -17.78 2.55 -16.61
CA SER A 42 -16.90 3.65 -17.02
C SER A 42 -16.46 3.49 -18.48
N TYR A 43 -16.13 2.27 -18.89
CA TYR A 43 -15.81 1.96 -20.28
C TYR A 43 -17.03 2.19 -21.22
N ALA A 44 -18.22 1.74 -20.83
CA ALA A 44 -19.44 1.96 -21.59
C ALA A 44 -19.75 3.46 -21.76
N GLN A 45 -19.61 4.25 -20.70
CA GLN A 45 -19.77 5.70 -20.76
C GLN A 45 -18.78 6.34 -21.74
N MET A 46 -17.50 5.97 -21.65
CA MET A 46 -16.47 6.48 -22.56
C MET A 46 -16.78 6.17 -24.02
N MET A 47 -17.28 4.96 -24.33
CA MET A 47 -17.65 4.56 -25.69
C MET A 47 -18.83 5.37 -26.21
N VAL A 48 -19.85 5.63 -25.38
CA VAL A 48 -21.00 6.47 -25.77
C VAL A 48 -20.55 7.91 -26.01
N GLU A 49 -19.73 8.48 -25.14
CA GLU A 49 -19.21 9.83 -25.35
C GLU A 49 -18.35 9.93 -26.60
N LYS A 50 -17.51 8.93 -26.89
CA LYS A 50 -16.69 8.84 -28.09
C LYS A 50 -17.60 8.84 -29.34
N TYR A 51 -18.67 8.02 -29.33
CA TYR A 51 -19.62 7.95 -30.43
C TYR A 51 -20.29 9.30 -30.67
N ILE A 52 -20.85 9.93 -29.66
CA ILE A 52 -21.54 11.24 -29.77
C ILE A 52 -20.58 12.32 -30.28
N LYS A 53 -19.37 12.42 -29.69
CA LYS A 53 -18.36 13.38 -30.14
C LYS A 53 -17.98 13.16 -31.63
N THR A 54 -17.85 11.91 -32.05
CA THR A 54 -17.55 11.57 -33.43
C THR A 54 -18.70 11.97 -34.36
N VAL A 55 -19.95 11.73 -33.97
CA VAL A 55 -21.14 12.18 -34.75
C VAL A 55 -21.13 13.70 -34.88
N LEU A 56 -20.88 14.44 -33.81
CA LEU A 56 -20.84 15.91 -33.84
C LEU A 56 -19.76 16.48 -34.76
N ILE A 57 -18.61 15.79 -34.88
CA ILE A 57 -17.54 16.21 -35.80
C ILE A 57 -17.90 15.94 -37.26
N TYR A 58 -18.56 14.80 -37.55
CA TYR A 58 -18.79 14.35 -38.91
C TYR A 58 -20.14 14.81 -39.48
N LYS A 59 -21.10 15.29 -38.68
CA LYS A 59 -22.44 15.70 -39.11
C LYS A 59 -22.44 16.83 -40.14
N ASP A 60 -21.45 17.70 -40.10
CA ASP A 60 -21.33 18.85 -41.01
C ASP A 60 -20.79 18.44 -42.40
N TYR A 61 -20.23 17.24 -42.53
CA TYR A 61 -19.60 16.73 -43.76
C TYR A 61 -20.38 15.57 -44.38
N TYR A 62 -21.14 14.82 -43.60
CA TYR A 62 -21.86 13.62 -44.06
C TYR A 62 -23.28 13.60 -43.52
N SER A 63 -24.21 12.96 -44.24
CA SER A 63 -25.63 12.84 -43.86
C SER A 63 -26.14 11.41 -43.97
N GLY A 64 -27.18 11.09 -43.20
CA GLY A 64 -27.90 9.81 -43.30
C GLY A 64 -27.04 8.57 -43.06
N ALA A 65 -27.17 7.58 -43.93
CA ALA A 65 -26.48 6.29 -43.82
C ALA A 65 -24.96 6.41 -43.97
N GLU A 66 -24.47 7.39 -44.72
CA GLU A 66 -23.04 7.61 -44.92
C GLU A 66 -22.38 8.12 -43.63
N LEU A 67 -23.04 9.03 -42.91
CA LEU A 67 -22.58 9.49 -41.58
C LEU A 67 -22.42 8.32 -40.62
N ILE A 68 -23.43 7.46 -40.50
CA ILE A 68 -23.42 6.29 -39.63
C ILE A 68 -22.26 5.36 -40.00
N SER A 69 -22.07 5.06 -41.28
CA SER A 69 -20.97 4.20 -41.75
C SER A 69 -19.60 4.77 -41.41
N LYS A 70 -19.39 6.08 -41.59
CA LYS A 70 -18.13 6.75 -41.26
C LYS A 70 -17.87 6.78 -39.77
N VAL A 71 -18.89 7.13 -38.98
CA VAL A 71 -18.78 7.15 -37.49
C VAL A 71 -18.42 5.77 -36.96
N ASN A 72 -19.12 4.71 -37.38
CA ASN A 72 -18.83 3.35 -36.95
C ASN A 72 -17.39 2.95 -37.31
N LYS A 73 -16.93 3.24 -38.52
CA LYS A 73 -15.56 2.95 -38.95
C LYS A 73 -14.49 3.66 -38.09
N VAL A 74 -14.80 4.84 -37.59
CA VAL A 74 -13.88 5.60 -36.70
C VAL A 74 -13.96 5.10 -35.26
N VAL A 75 -15.17 4.79 -34.77
CA VAL A 75 -15.39 4.29 -33.42
C VAL A 75 -14.78 2.90 -33.23
N ASP A 76 -14.94 2.01 -34.24
CA ASP A 76 -14.41 0.65 -34.27
C ASP A 76 -12.88 0.59 -34.50
N LYS A 77 -12.28 1.73 -34.91
CA LYS A 77 -10.85 1.79 -35.12
C LYS A 77 -10.13 1.82 -33.75
N ASP A 78 -9.58 0.69 -33.40
CA ASP A 78 -8.67 0.59 -32.24
C ASP A 78 -7.41 1.41 -32.50
N THR A 79 -7.33 2.55 -31.86
CA THR A 79 -6.09 3.31 -31.81
C THR A 79 -5.20 2.70 -30.75
N LYS A 80 -4.21 1.91 -31.16
CA LYS A 80 -3.19 1.41 -30.25
C LYS A 80 -2.42 2.61 -29.70
N VAL A 81 -2.77 3.02 -28.51
CA VAL A 81 -2.00 4.03 -27.77
C VAL A 81 -0.80 3.32 -27.14
N TYR A 82 0.36 3.49 -27.75
CA TYR A 82 1.60 3.06 -27.10
C TYR A 82 2.00 4.15 -26.12
N MET A 83 1.83 3.90 -24.84
CA MET A 83 2.53 4.69 -23.83
C MET A 83 4.02 4.36 -23.95
N LYS A 84 4.83 5.35 -24.28
CA LYS A 84 6.30 5.24 -24.35
C LYS A 84 6.85 5.27 -22.93
N THR A 85 6.54 4.26 -22.15
CA THR A 85 7.13 4.02 -20.84
C THR A 85 8.20 2.96 -20.98
N THR A 86 9.34 3.19 -20.34
CA THR A 86 10.43 2.22 -20.26
C THR A 86 10.19 1.19 -19.16
N LEU A 87 9.14 1.40 -18.34
CA LEU A 87 8.81 0.55 -17.19
C LEU A 87 7.81 -0.55 -17.61
N ASP A 88 8.08 -1.77 -17.20
CA ASP A 88 7.09 -2.87 -17.21
C ASP A 88 6.11 -2.66 -16.05
N THR A 89 5.07 -1.87 -16.30
CA THR A 89 4.10 -1.44 -15.29
C THR A 89 3.37 -2.61 -14.64
N SER A 90 3.15 -3.71 -15.36
CA SER A 90 2.49 -4.91 -14.82
C SER A 90 3.35 -5.61 -13.78
N LYS A 91 4.62 -5.88 -14.10
CA LYS A 91 5.57 -6.51 -13.17
C LYS A 91 5.89 -5.62 -11.99
N LEU A 92 6.04 -4.30 -12.21
CA LEU A 92 6.24 -3.32 -11.14
C LEU A 92 5.03 -3.26 -10.20
N SER A 93 3.81 -3.35 -10.73
CA SER A 93 2.60 -3.41 -9.91
C SER A 93 2.59 -4.64 -8.99
N SER A 94 2.92 -5.82 -9.52
CA SER A 94 3.03 -7.04 -8.72
C SER A 94 4.12 -6.96 -7.66
N MET A 95 5.26 -6.36 -8.00
CA MET A 95 6.36 -6.12 -7.07
C MET A 95 5.96 -5.14 -5.96
N THR A 96 5.27 -4.04 -6.31
CA THR A 96 4.74 -3.09 -5.33
C THR A 96 3.79 -3.79 -4.34
N GLN A 97 2.88 -4.61 -4.87
CA GLN A 97 1.94 -5.36 -4.02
C GLN A 97 2.65 -6.33 -3.08
N TYR A 98 3.69 -7.02 -3.55
CA TYR A 98 4.53 -7.85 -2.70
C TYR A 98 5.14 -7.05 -1.54
N PHE A 99 5.78 -5.91 -1.84
CA PHE A 99 6.39 -5.07 -0.81
C PHE A 99 5.37 -4.42 0.11
N ASN A 100 4.16 -4.11 -0.36
CA ASN A 100 3.08 -3.63 0.49
C ASN A 100 2.65 -4.72 1.50
N ILE A 101 2.43 -5.96 1.04
CA ILE A 101 2.09 -7.09 1.91
C ILE A 101 3.24 -7.44 2.86
N LEU A 102 4.48 -7.27 2.42
CA LEU A 102 5.68 -7.50 3.23
C LEU A 102 5.68 -6.65 4.50
N ASN A 103 5.10 -5.45 4.49
CA ASN A 103 4.92 -4.65 5.69
C ASN A 103 4.21 -5.42 6.81
N TYR A 104 3.08 -6.05 6.49
CA TYR A 104 2.34 -6.85 7.46
C TYR A 104 3.20 -8.00 8.00
N ALA A 105 3.88 -8.74 7.13
CA ALA A 105 4.71 -9.87 7.51
C ALA A 105 5.89 -9.45 8.40
N LEU A 106 6.57 -8.36 8.05
CA LEU A 106 7.67 -7.81 8.85
C LEU A 106 7.18 -7.34 10.23
N LEU A 107 6.11 -6.55 10.26
CA LEU A 107 5.59 -5.99 11.50
C LEU A 107 5.06 -7.10 12.42
N ALA A 108 4.25 -8.03 11.89
CA ALA A 108 3.73 -9.15 12.64
C ALA A 108 4.86 -10.04 13.17
N GLY A 109 5.81 -10.41 12.32
CA GLY A 109 6.95 -11.23 12.69
C GLY A 109 7.83 -10.57 13.73
N CYS A 110 8.17 -9.28 13.58
CA CYS A 110 8.95 -8.53 14.56
C CYS A 110 8.24 -8.47 15.91
N VAL A 111 6.98 -8.04 15.93
CA VAL A 111 6.23 -7.89 17.18
C VAL A 111 6.06 -9.25 17.87
N TYR A 112 5.71 -10.31 17.12
CA TYR A 112 5.54 -11.63 17.69
C TYR A 112 6.84 -12.21 18.24
N CYS A 113 7.90 -12.27 17.42
CA CYS A 113 9.18 -12.88 17.83
C CYS A 113 9.79 -12.15 19.03
N ILE A 114 9.87 -10.81 18.96
CA ILE A 114 10.49 -10.03 20.03
C ILE A 114 9.66 -10.13 21.32
N SER A 115 8.33 -10.02 21.22
CA SER A 115 7.47 -10.10 22.40
C SER A 115 7.53 -11.48 23.07
N MET A 116 7.57 -12.58 22.29
CA MET A 116 7.70 -13.93 22.81
C MET A 116 9.05 -14.15 23.50
N ILE A 117 10.15 -13.67 22.89
CA ILE A 117 11.49 -13.75 23.48
C ILE A 117 11.54 -12.96 24.79
N LEU A 118 11.06 -11.71 24.79
CA LEU A 118 11.05 -10.87 25.99
C LEU A 118 10.14 -11.44 27.09
N ALA A 119 8.97 -11.96 26.74
CA ALA A 119 8.07 -12.61 27.70
C ALA A 119 8.72 -13.88 28.32
N SER A 120 9.50 -14.63 27.54
CA SER A 120 10.22 -15.80 28.05
C SER A 120 11.41 -15.42 28.92
N LEU A 121 12.14 -14.35 28.61
CA LEU A 121 13.24 -13.83 29.41
C LEU A 121 12.77 -13.15 30.70
N ASN A 122 11.57 -12.59 30.70
CA ASN A 122 10.93 -11.96 31.87
C ASN A 122 10.14 -12.96 32.73
N ASP A 123 10.14 -14.24 32.38
CA ASP A 123 9.61 -15.29 33.26
C ASP A 123 10.28 -15.21 34.65
N GLU A 124 9.49 -15.38 35.71
CA GLU A 124 9.95 -15.16 37.10
C GLU A 124 11.18 -16.00 37.47
N THR A 125 11.22 -17.24 36.98
CA THR A 125 12.33 -18.17 37.27
C THR A 125 13.59 -17.76 36.53
N VAL A 126 13.49 -17.34 35.26
CA VAL A 126 14.63 -16.87 34.45
C VAL A 126 15.15 -15.54 35.00
N ARG A 127 14.22 -14.61 35.32
CA ARG A 127 14.54 -13.29 35.85
C ARG A 127 15.28 -13.39 37.19
N LYS A 128 14.81 -14.22 38.15
CA LYS A 128 15.50 -14.44 39.44
C LYS A 128 16.93 -14.95 39.23
N ARG A 129 17.15 -15.91 38.33
CA ARG A 129 18.49 -16.40 37.99
C ARG A 129 19.39 -15.32 37.40
N THR A 130 18.83 -14.47 36.51
CA THR A 130 19.57 -13.37 35.88
C THR A 130 19.97 -12.30 36.88
N ILE A 131 19.13 -11.99 37.90
CA ILE A 131 19.40 -11.01 38.94
C ILE A 131 20.48 -11.52 39.89
N ILE A 132 20.47 -12.80 40.26
CA ILE A 132 21.46 -13.42 41.18
C ILE A 132 22.82 -13.58 40.46
N SER A 133 22.81 -13.69 39.12
CA SER A 133 24.05 -13.73 38.36
C SER A 133 24.72 -12.35 38.38
N SER A 134 26.06 -12.29 38.52
CA SER A 134 26.83 -11.05 38.46
C SER A 134 26.78 -10.32 37.11
N PHE A 135 25.75 -10.56 36.30
CA PHE A 135 25.64 -10.02 34.96
C PHE A 135 25.22 -8.55 35.00
N ASN A 136 26.02 -7.68 34.41
CA ASN A 136 25.69 -6.26 34.31
C ASN A 136 24.40 -6.09 33.42
N TYR A 137 23.38 -5.50 34.02
CA TYR A 137 22.06 -5.30 33.36
C TYR A 137 22.14 -4.57 32.01
N LYS A 138 23.04 -3.57 31.90
CA LYS A 138 23.24 -2.88 30.60
C LYS A 138 23.81 -3.82 29.53
N LYS A 139 24.73 -4.72 29.94
CA LYS A 139 25.29 -5.72 29.01
C LYS A 139 24.24 -6.75 28.60
N TYR A 140 23.41 -7.19 29.55
CA TYR A 140 22.29 -8.10 29.29
C TYR A 140 21.32 -7.51 28.28
N ASN A 141 20.80 -6.29 28.49
CA ASN A 141 19.87 -5.64 27.57
C ASN A 141 20.47 -5.45 26.18
N ARG A 142 21.75 -5.11 26.08
CA ARG A 142 22.42 -4.99 24.76
C ARG A 142 22.50 -6.33 24.03
N ILE A 143 22.81 -7.42 24.74
CA ILE A 143 22.84 -8.77 24.14
C ILE A 143 21.44 -9.18 23.64
N VAL A 144 20.42 -8.98 24.47
CA VAL A 144 19.02 -9.26 24.09
C VAL A 144 18.62 -8.48 22.86
N LEU A 145 18.97 -7.19 22.80
CA LEU A 145 18.69 -6.33 21.65
C LEU A 145 19.41 -6.83 20.40
N LEU A 146 20.69 -7.13 20.48
CA LEU A 146 21.48 -7.65 19.37
C LEU A 146 20.96 -9.01 18.88
N SER A 147 20.63 -9.93 19.78
CA SER A 147 20.09 -11.25 19.42
C SER A 147 18.77 -11.14 18.67
N ASN A 148 17.85 -10.29 19.14
CA ASN A 148 16.59 -10.04 18.46
C ASN A 148 16.81 -9.38 17.09
N SER A 149 17.76 -8.42 17.00
CA SER A 149 18.09 -7.78 15.73
C SER A 149 18.58 -8.81 14.69
N ILE A 150 19.42 -9.75 15.08
CA ILE A 150 19.93 -10.81 14.20
C ILE A 150 18.76 -11.64 13.63
N VAL A 151 17.82 -12.06 14.49
CA VAL A 151 16.66 -12.85 14.07
C VAL A 151 15.79 -12.07 13.07
N ILE A 152 15.55 -10.79 13.35
CA ILE A 152 14.71 -9.95 12.49
C ILE A 152 15.39 -9.68 11.13
N PHE A 153 16.69 -9.41 11.13
CA PHE A 153 17.43 -9.25 9.87
C PHE A 153 17.53 -10.55 9.07
N ALA A 154 17.67 -11.70 9.72
CA ALA A 154 17.61 -13.00 9.04
C ALA A 154 16.24 -13.21 8.37
N MET A 155 15.16 -12.85 9.06
CA MET A 155 13.81 -12.89 8.48
C MET A 155 13.66 -11.92 7.29
N TRP A 156 14.16 -10.70 7.40
CA TRP A 156 14.16 -9.74 6.29
C TRP A 156 14.96 -10.27 5.08
N ILE A 157 16.15 -10.86 5.29
CA ILE A 157 16.95 -11.48 4.23
C ILE A 157 16.17 -12.61 3.54
N LEU A 158 15.45 -13.45 4.29
CA LEU A 158 14.59 -14.49 3.74
C LEU A 158 13.54 -13.93 2.79
N TYR A 159 12.87 -12.84 3.18
CA TYR A 159 11.92 -12.16 2.29
C TYR A 159 12.58 -11.53 1.07
N MET A 160 13.81 -11.00 1.21
CA MET A 160 14.56 -10.48 0.06
C MET A 160 14.96 -11.59 -0.91
N ILE A 161 15.36 -12.76 -0.43
CA ILE A 161 15.63 -13.94 -1.26
C ILE A 161 14.35 -14.37 -1.98
N LEU A 162 13.21 -14.41 -1.31
CA LEU A 162 11.93 -14.71 -1.95
C LEU A 162 11.57 -13.69 -3.03
N ALA A 163 11.75 -12.40 -2.77
CA ALA A 163 11.53 -11.35 -3.77
C ALA A 163 12.45 -11.53 -4.98
N LEU A 164 13.72 -11.89 -4.78
CA LEU A 164 14.67 -12.15 -5.84
C LEU A 164 14.25 -13.35 -6.71
N ILE A 165 13.71 -14.40 -6.11
CA ILE A 165 13.18 -15.58 -6.85
C ILE A 165 11.97 -15.19 -7.70
N LEU A 166 11.06 -14.36 -7.15
CA LEU A 166 9.82 -13.96 -7.80
C LEU A 166 10.02 -12.93 -8.92
N PHE A 167 10.88 -11.93 -8.69
CA PHE A 167 11.01 -10.77 -9.57
C PHE A 167 12.34 -10.71 -10.35
N LYS A 168 13.28 -11.61 -10.06
CA LYS A 168 14.56 -11.79 -10.82
C LYS A 168 15.24 -10.45 -11.15
N ASP A 169 15.38 -10.17 -12.45
CA ASP A 169 16.13 -9.00 -12.96
C ASP A 169 15.54 -7.66 -12.47
N LEU A 170 14.24 -7.61 -12.17
CA LEU A 170 13.59 -6.40 -11.69
C LEU A 170 14.12 -5.96 -10.32
N MET A 171 14.58 -6.89 -9.49
CA MET A 171 15.20 -6.59 -8.19
C MET A 171 16.52 -5.81 -8.31
N PHE A 172 17.23 -5.96 -9.42
CA PHE A 172 18.49 -5.23 -9.70
C PHE A 172 18.26 -3.89 -10.39
N SER A 173 17.02 -3.56 -10.75
CA SER A 173 16.68 -2.24 -11.27
C SER A 173 16.78 -1.16 -10.18
N SER A 174 16.82 0.11 -10.59
CA SER A 174 16.79 1.23 -9.64
C SER A 174 15.54 1.22 -8.75
N ASN A 175 14.38 0.81 -9.31
CA ASN A 175 13.15 0.63 -8.55
C ASN A 175 13.30 -0.52 -7.54
N GLY A 176 13.88 -1.66 -7.95
CA GLY A 176 14.15 -2.80 -7.08
C GLY A 176 15.00 -2.43 -5.87
N LEU A 177 16.10 -1.72 -6.09
CA LEU A 177 16.94 -1.21 -5.01
C LEU A 177 16.18 -0.24 -4.10
N GLY A 178 15.30 0.60 -4.65
CA GLY A 178 14.42 1.47 -3.88
C GLY A 178 13.53 0.70 -2.89
N TYR A 179 12.89 -0.39 -3.34
CA TYR A 179 12.09 -1.24 -2.47
C TYR A 179 12.92 -1.94 -1.38
N VAL A 180 14.13 -2.42 -1.72
CA VAL A 180 15.04 -3.06 -0.76
C VAL A 180 15.41 -2.07 0.35
N ILE A 181 15.82 -0.85 -0.01
CA ILE A 181 16.18 0.19 0.97
C ILE A 181 14.97 0.58 1.83
N ASN A 182 13.81 0.81 1.20
CA ASN A 182 12.59 1.17 1.92
C ASN A 182 12.19 0.09 2.93
N SER A 183 12.21 -1.19 2.53
CA SER A 183 11.90 -2.32 3.41
C SER A 183 12.91 -2.50 4.54
N PHE A 184 14.19 -2.21 4.30
CA PHE A 184 15.23 -2.23 5.32
C PHE A 184 14.99 -1.18 6.41
N VAL A 185 14.71 0.07 6.01
CA VAL A 185 14.38 1.16 6.94
C VAL A 185 13.13 0.82 7.75
N PHE A 186 12.11 0.26 7.09
CA PHE A 186 10.89 -0.16 7.79
C PHE A 186 11.11 -1.35 8.73
N THR A 187 12.04 -2.26 8.41
CA THR A 187 12.41 -3.38 9.30
C THR A 187 13.00 -2.86 10.62
N ILE A 188 13.82 -1.82 10.57
CA ILE A 188 14.35 -1.16 11.78
C ILE A 188 13.21 -0.56 12.61
N CYS A 189 12.25 0.09 11.97
CA CYS A 189 11.07 0.63 12.66
C CYS A 189 10.24 -0.48 13.31
N SER A 190 9.96 -1.55 12.58
CA SER A 190 9.21 -2.72 13.08
C SER A 190 9.90 -3.37 14.28
N LEU A 191 11.22 -3.44 14.27
CA LEU A 191 12.02 -3.91 15.40
C LEU A 191 11.80 -3.05 16.64
N THR A 192 11.78 -1.72 16.51
CA THR A 192 11.54 -0.81 17.65
C THR A 192 10.12 -0.93 18.21
N ILE A 193 9.13 -1.11 17.35
CA ILE A 193 7.73 -1.38 17.74
C ILE A 193 7.66 -2.72 18.48
N GLY A 194 8.31 -3.76 17.98
CA GLY A 194 8.37 -5.07 18.63
C GLY A 194 8.96 -5.00 20.03
N PHE A 195 10.04 -4.22 20.22
CA PHE A 195 10.61 -3.97 21.54
C PHE A 195 9.66 -3.22 22.47
N LEU A 196 8.97 -2.21 21.98
CA LEU A 196 7.99 -1.47 22.77
C LEU A 196 6.89 -2.42 23.28
N ILE A 197 6.29 -3.18 22.37
CA ILE A 197 5.19 -4.10 22.70
C ILE A 197 5.67 -5.23 23.62
N GLY A 198 6.83 -5.80 23.35
CA GLY A 198 7.40 -6.87 24.17
C GLY A 198 7.77 -6.41 25.60
N ASN A 199 8.11 -5.12 25.79
CA ASN A 199 8.31 -4.55 27.12
C ASN A 199 6.98 -4.25 27.84
N ILE A 200 5.91 -3.94 27.12
CA ILE A 200 4.59 -3.67 27.70
C ILE A 200 3.91 -4.99 28.11
N THR A 201 3.97 -5.99 27.21
CA THR A 201 3.20 -7.23 27.30
C THR A 201 4.07 -8.35 27.87
N GLN A 202 3.64 -8.94 28.99
CA GLN A 202 4.29 -10.11 29.60
C GLN A 202 3.48 -11.41 29.41
N ASN A 203 2.20 -11.28 29.09
CA ASN A 203 1.30 -12.44 28.92
C ASN A 203 1.48 -13.04 27.52
N LYS A 204 2.09 -14.21 27.43
CA LYS A 204 2.32 -14.94 26.18
C LYS A 204 1.04 -15.21 25.40
N ASN A 205 -0.07 -15.47 26.09
CA ASN A 205 -1.36 -15.76 25.45
C ASN A 205 -1.99 -14.52 24.79
N ALA A 206 -1.66 -13.31 25.29
CA ALA A 206 -2.18 -12.06 24.74
C ALA A 206 -1.38 -11.57 23.52
N ILE A 207 -0.13 -12.04 23.35
CA ILE A 207 0.77 -11.56 22.29
C ILE A 207 0.16 -11.73 20.91
N GLY A 208 -0.44 -12.89 20.62
CA GLY A 208 -1.07 -13.14 19.32
C GLY A 208 -2.20 -12.15 18.97
N GLY A 209 -3.04 -11.83 19.96
CA GLY A 209 -4.10 -10.81 19.78
C GLY A 209 -3.54 -9.42 19.53
N ILE A 210 -2.51 -9.02 20.29
CA ILE A 210 -1.84 -7.72 20.16
C ILE A 210 -1.17 -7.59 18.78
N VAL A 211 -0.50 -8.65 18.31
CA VAL A 211 0.12 -8.69 16.99
C VAL A 211 -0.91 -8.46 15.90
N ASN A 212 -2.07 -9.14 15.98
CA ASN A 212 -3.13 -8.97 15.00
C ASN A 212 -3.69 -7.54 15.01
N VAL A 213 -3.94 -6.95 16.16
CA VAL A 213 -4.44 -5.57 16.26
C VAL A 213 -3.41 -4.58 15.66
N ILE A 214 -2.14 -4.73 15.98
CA ILE A 214 -1.11 -3.79 15.54
C ILE A 214 -0.76 -4.04 14.07
N ALA A 215 -0.36 -5.26 13.70
CA ALA A 215 0.14 -5.50 12.35
C ALA A 215 -0.99 -5.49 11.31
N LEU A 216 -2.10 -6.19 11.58
CA LEU A 216 -3.23 -6.24 10.66
C LEU A 216 -3.97 -4.89 10.62
N GLY A 217 -4.25 -4.30 11.80
CA GLY A 217 -4.93 -3.01 11.89
C GLY A 217 -4.18 -1.90 11.17
N THR A 218 -2.87 -1.75 11.40
CA THR A 218 -2.07 -0.73 10.70
C THR A 218 -1.97 -1.01 9.21
N SER A 219 -1.87 -2.28 8.78
CA SER A 219 -1.80 -2.65 7.37
C SER A 219 -3.08 -2.32 6.62
N PHE A 220 -4.26 -2.52 7.23
CA PHE A 220 -5.52 -2.07 6.65
C PHE A 220 -5.63 -0.55 6.57
N LEU A 221 -5.29 0.15 7.64
CA LEU A 221 -5.40 1.62 7.70
C LEU A 221 -4.41 2.34 6.77
N CYS A 222 -3.28 1.72 6.45
CA CYS A 222 -2.18 2.38 5.75
C CYS A 222 -2.01 1.94 4.29
N GLY A 223 -3.02 1.37 3.66
CA GLY A 223 -2.97 1.12 2.22
C GLY A 223 -2.25 -0.14 1.77
N CYS A 224 -1.92 -1.08 2.69
CA CYS A 224 -1.23 -2.32 2.31
C CYS A 224 -2.14 -3.28 1.55
N PHE A 225 -3.38 -3.41 2.00
CA PHE A 225 -4.38 -4.32 1.41
C PHE A 225 -5.40 -3.58 0.54
N VAL A 226 -5.76 -2.36 0.91
CA VAL A 226 -6.70 -1.51 0.20
C VAL A 226 -5.97 -0.28 -0.31
N PRO A 227 -5.94 0.01 -1.64
CA PRO A 227 -5.29 1.20 -2.17
C PRO A 227 -5.84 2.48 -1.56
N PHE A 228 -5.00 3.51 -1.40
CA PHE A 228 -5.37 4.81 -0.81
C PHE A 228 -6.56 5.47 -1.51
N GLU A 229 -6.73 5.24 -2.80
CA GLU A 229 -7.78 5.80 -3.65
C GLU A 229 -9.20 5.37 -3.21
N TYR A 230 -9.30 4.22 -2.54
CA TYR A 230 -10.58 3.70 -2.03
C TYR A 230 -10.82 4.00 -0.55
N MET A 231 -9.90 4.75 0.09
CA MET A 231 -10.00 5.05 1.51
C MET A 231 -10.69 6.39 1.76
N PRO A 232 -11.61 6.48 2.74
CA PRO A 232 -12.18 7.74 3.18
C PRO A 232 -11.11 8.68 3.77
N ASP A 233 -11.27 9.99 3.61
CA ASP A 233 -10.33 11.01 4.07
C ASP A 233 -10.02 10.93 5.58
N TYR A 234 -11.01 10.57 6.41
CA TYR A 234 -10.79 10.45 7.86
C TYR A 234 -9.88 9.28 8.23
N VAL A 235 -9.90 8.19 7.44
CA VAL A 235 -8.98 7.05 7.61
C VAL A 235 -7.57 7.46 7.23
N LEU A 236 -7.40 8.17 6.12
CA LEU A 236 -6.10 8.68 5.68
C LEU A 236 -5.48 9.62 6.71
N LYS A 237 -6.27 10.50 7.36
CA LYS A 237 -5.78 11.36 8.44
C LYS A 237 -5.19 10.57 9.62
N ILE A 238 -5.81 9.44 9.98
CA ILE A 238 -5.29 8.55 11.03
C ILE A 238 -4.04 7.83 10.54
N ALA A 239 -4.05 7.35 9.30
CA ALA A 239 -2.93 6.64 8.69
C ALA A 239 -1.63 7.48 8.70
N HIS A 240 -1.72 8.78 8.46
CA HIS A 240 -0.57 9.70 8.47
C HIS A 240 0.20 9.76 9.81
N ILE A 241 -0.39 9.29 10.92
CA ILE A 241 0.30 9.20 12.20
C ILE A 241 1.21 7.96 12.25
N LEU A 242 0.94 6.96 11.41
CA LEU A 242 1.57 5.65 11.46
C LEU A 242 2.76 5.56 10.47
N PRO A 243 3.92 5.03 10.89
CA PRO A 243 5.09 4.88 9.99
C PRO A 243 4.81 3.95 8.81
N THR A 244 3.87 3.02 8.94
CA THR A 244 3.41 2.12 7.89
C THR A 244 2.88 2.88 6.67
N TYR A 245 2.17 4.00 6.88
CA TYR A 245 1.67 4.84 5.79
C TYR A 245 2.81 5.33 4.89
N TYR A 246 3.86 5.87 5.47
CA TYR A 246 5.03 6.39 4.74
C TYR A 246 5.81 5.30 4.01
N TYR A 247 5.83 4.10 4.56
CA TYR A 247 6.40 2.94 3.90
C TYR A 247 5.62 2.58 2.62
N VAL A 248 4.30 2.49 2.70
CA VAL A 248 3.43 2.18 1.54
C VAL A 248 3.44 3.32 0.54
N ALA A 249 3.40 4.58 1.00
CA ALA A 249 3.52 5.75 0.13
C ALA A 249 4.85 5.74 -0.65
N ASN A 250 5.96 5.37 -0.02
CA ASN A 250 7.23 5.19 -0.72
C ASN A 250 7.17 4.09 -1.78
N ASN A 251 6.53 2.96 -1.50
CA ASN A 251 6.36 1.90 -2.48
C ASN A 251 5.58 2.37 -3.71
N GLN A 252 4.55 3.20 -3.52
CA GLN A 252 3.79 3.78 -4.64
C GLN A 252 4.64 4.80 -5.44
N LEU A 253 5.44 5.63 -4.77
CA LEU A 253 6.36 6.55 -5.44
C LEU A 253 7.40 5.77 -6.27
N ILE A 254 8.03 4.74 -5.71
CA ILE A 254 9.01 3.90 -6.39
C ILE A 254 8.39 3.25 -7.64
N LYS A 255 7.13 2.80 -7.58
CA LYS A 255 6.41 2.20 -8.71
C LYS A 255 6.36 3.12 -9.93
N THR A 256 6.14 4.41 -9.72
CA THR A 256 5.93 5.40 -10.80
C THR A 256 7.21 6.11 -11.22
N MET A 257 8.34 5.85 -10.55
CA MET A 257 9.59 6.55 -10.76
C MET A 257 10.36 5.98 -11.95
N GLU A 258 10.45 6.75 -13.04
CA GLU A 258 11.24 6.39 -14.23
C GLU A 258 12.69 6.89 -14.14
N VAL A 259 12.89 8.06 -13.53
CA VAL A 259 14.20 8.71 -13.41
C VAL A 259 14.54 8.95 -11.95
N PHE A 260 15.68 8.44 -11.51
CA PHE A 260 16.20 8.60 -10.15
C PHE A 260 17.13 9.82 -10.08
N ASN A 261 16.53 11.01 -10.08
CA ASN A 261 17.23 12.27 -9.82
C ASN A 261 16.93 12.75 -8.39
N PHE A 262 17.66 13.78 -7.94
CA PHE A 262 17.50 14.31 -6.57
C PHE A 262 16.07 14.79 -6.27
N GLU A 263 15.41 15.44 -7.23
CA GLU A 263 14.04 15.91 -7.05
C GLU A 263 13.04 14.78 -6.90
N SER A 264 13.18 13.70 -7.70
CA SER A 264 12.32 12.53 -7.62
C SER A 264 12.54 11.72 -6.33
N ILE A 265 13.78 11.67 -5.82
CA ILE A 265 14.13 10.94 -4.59
C ILE A 265 13.76 11.74 -3.32
N LYS A 266 13.67 13.07 -3.39
CA LYS A 266 13.36 13.92 -2.24
C LYS A 266 12.10 13.50 -1.46
N PRO A 267 10.95 13.20 -2.07
CA PRO A 267 9.78 12.69 -1.34
C PRO A 267 10.05 11.38 -0.61
N LEU A 268 10.81 10.45 -1.25
CA LEU A 268 11.20 9.17 -0.62
C LEU A 268 12.04 9.40 0.64
N LEU A 269 12.98 10.34 0.59
CA LEU A 269 13.83 10.68 1.74
C LEU A 269 13.02 11.31 2.87
N ILE A 270 12.06 12.17 2.57
CA ILE A 270 11.18 12.79 3.57
C ILE A 270 10.35 11.71 4.27
N ASN A 271 9.69 10.83 3.52
CA ASN A 271 8.93 9.73 4.09
C ASN A 271 9.83 8.77 4.90
N GLY A 272 11.02 8.44 4.38
CA GLY A 272 12.02 7.64 5.08
C GLY A 272 12.46 8.29 6.40
N ALA A 273 12.67 9.60 6.43
CA ALA A 273 13.01 10.35 7.63
C ALA A 273 11.88 10.25 8.68
N VAL A 274 10.61 10.32 8.29
CA VAL A 274 9.48 10.14 9.21
C VAL A 274 9.49 8.74 9.82
N ILE A 275 9.77 7.69 9.05
CA ILE A 275 9.89 6.31 9.57
C ILE A 275 11.04 6.23 10.60
N VAL A 276 12.19 6.83 10.30
CA VAL A 276 13.35 6.84 11.21
C VAL A 276 13.05 7.62 12.48
N ILE A 277 12.44 8.81 12.38
CA ILE A 277 12.05 9.61 13.56
C ILE A 277 11.05 8.83 14.42
N SER A 278 10.06 8.17 13.81
CA SER A 278 9.12 7.30 14.52
C SER A 278 9.85 6.20 15.29
N SER A 279 10.89 5.60 14.68
CA SER A 279 11.72 4.58 15.34
C SER A 279 12.42 5.13 16.60
N PHE A 280 12.96 6.34 16.56
CA PHE A 280 13.55 6.99 17.72
C PHE A 280 12.53 7.28 18.81
N ILE A 281 11.32 7.70 18.44
CA ILE A 281 10.22 7.92 19.40
C ILE A 281 9.87 6.60 20.09
N PHE A 282 9.73 5.49 19.36
CA PHE A 282 9.44 4.18 19.95
C PHE A 282 10.56 3.71 20.89
N VAL A 283 11.82 3.93 20.53
CA VAL A 283 12.96 3.63 21.43
C VAL A 283 12.90 4.47 22.70
N ALA A 284 12.61 5.77 22.60
CA ALA A 284 12.50 6.64 23.77
C ALA A 284 11.36 6.21 24.70
N VAL A 285 10.19 5.87 24.13
CA VAL A 285 9.05 5.35 24.89
C VAL A 285 9.38 4.01 25.54
N THR A 286 10.05 3.11 24.82
CA THR A 286 10.50 1.81 25.36
C THR A 286 11.42 1.99 26.55
N ASN A 287 12.40 2.89 26.46
CA ASN A 287 13.31 3.20 27.55
C ASN A 287 12.58 3.78 28.77
N TYR A 288 11.60 4.63 28.55
CA TYR A 288 10.79 5.19 29.63
C TYR A 288 9.95 4.11 30.33
N VAL A 289 9.26 3.26 29.58
CA VAL A 289 8.45 2.14 30.10
C VAL A 289 9.33 1.14 30.86
N SER A 290 10.49 0.79 30.31
CA SER A 290 11.43 -0.14 30.93
C SER A 290 11.96 0.40 32.27
N LYS A 291 12.33 1.69 32.35
CA LYS A 291 12.75 2.33 33.60
C LYS A 291 11.67 2.31 34.69
N ARG A 292 10.40 2.63 34.32
CA ARG A 292 9.31 2.59 35.31
C ARG A 292 9.10 1.19 35.90
N LYS A 293 9.19 0.15 35.08
CA LYS A 293 9.05 -1.23 35.54
C LYS A 293 10.18 -1.66 36.51
N GLN A 294 11.36 -1.04 36.42
CA GLN A 294 12.48 -1.30 37.34
C GLN A 294 12.32 -0.63 38.69
N ILE A 295 11.61 0.50 38.76
CA ILE A 295 11.41 1.26 40.00
C ILE A 295 10.23 0.67 40.82
N ILE A 296 9.30 0.00 40.17
CA ILE A 296 8.08 -0.54 40.81
C ILE A 296 8.27 -1.99 41.33
N ASN A 297 9.30 -2.68 40.86
CA ASN A 297 9.69 -4.04 41.28
C ASN A 297 11.03 -4.06 41.99
#